data_7a3213f5bf8c07e4e7dbad07c8a02f18
#
_entry.id   7a3213f5bf8c07e4e7dbad07c8a02f18
#
_cell.length_a   1.000
_cell.length_b   1.000
_cell.length_c   1.000
_cell.angle_alpha   90.00
_cell.angle_beta   90.00
_cell.angle_gamma   90.00
#
_symmetry.space_group_name_H-M   'P 1'
#
loop_
_entity.id
_entity.type
_entity.pdbx_description
1 polymer ?
#
loop_
_entity_poly.entity_id
_entity_poly.type
_entity_poly.pdbx_seq_one_letter_code
_entity_poly.pdbx_strand_id
1 'polypeptide(L)'
;MISKRLIFWLALILMPVSFAACTDASSSLGQDYEGRILHLNVLEMVRSDELRYSTIDPDQVIRKWRLQPAKEGYELLLMRFKVQNHVALNTVLVADEQAAVIEGFFQDDYRPISISGSVFLDQRGQGSGAVTLEGGQCTDHARLVVNAGTSVEWTNRGDTGTSIQFGPGVLPELGVNPLQLSAGDTFSHRFDQPGTFNYQCRGGEGSAQPAQILVEPANSVREQPDNNILFLEGSFDLPKGTSLDGWMVFDIPEGTKIKNLRWRAGDSITVRF
;
A
#
# COMPACT_ATOMS: atom_id res chain seq x y z
N MET A 1 -26.58 -1.22 74.95
CA MET A 1 -26.00 -0.16 74.13
C MET A 1 -25.31 -0.81 72.94
N ILE A 2 -25.96 -0.83 71.75
CA ILE A 2 -25.50 -1.54 70.58
C ILE A 2 -25.12 -0.47 69.54
N SER A 3 -23.83 -0.37 69.25
CA SER A 3 -23.29 0.52 68.22
C SER A 3 -23.39 -0.14 66.84
N LYS A 4 -24.20 0.40 65.95
CA LYS A 4 -24.34 -0.02 64.58
C LYS A 4 -23.20 0.64 63.77
N ARG A 5 -22.21 -0.17 63.27
CA ARG A 5 -21.24 0.26 62.29
C ARG A 5 -21.87 0.17 60.90
N LEU A 6 -22.02 1.31 60.26
CA LEU A 6 -22.47 1.47 58.88
C LEU A 6 -21.23 1.14 57.97
N ILE A 7 -21.31 0.06 57.21
CA ILE A 7 -20.31 -0.28 56.19
C ILE A 7 -20.78 0.36 54.89
N PHE A 8 -20.04 1.40 54.49
CA PHE A 8 -20.23 2.04 53.19
C PHE A 8 -19.53 1.19 52.12
N TRP A 9 -20.31 0.52 51.26
CA TRP A 9 -19.81 -0.12 50.06
C TRP A 9 -19.64 0.93 48.97
N LEU A 10 -18.38 1.30 48.65
CA LEU A 10 -18.04 2.12 47.50
C LEU A 10 -18.01 1.22 46.27
N ALA A 11 -19.12 1.20 45.53
CA ALA A 11 -19.18 0.52 44.22
C ALA A 11 -18.37 1.36 43.20
N LEU A 12 -17.17 0.90 42.94
CA LEU A 12 -16.33 1.46 41.87
C LEU A 12 -16.94 1.01 40.53
N ILE A 13 -17.70 1.90 39.89
CA ILE A 13 -18.21 1.70 38.54
C ILE A 13 -17.02 1.84 37.58
N LEU A 14 -16.44 0.72 37.15
CA LEU A 14 -15.59 0.68 35.99
C LEU A 14 -16.45 0.94 34.74
N MET A 15 -16.46 2.17 34.27
CA MET A 15 -16.94 2.46 32.90
C MET A 15 -15.96 1.85 31.90
N PRO A 16 -16.42 0.98 30.99
CA PRO A 16 -15.62 0.61 29.84
C PRO A 16 -15.41 1.86 28.99
N VAL A 17 -14.16 2.33 28.90
CA VAL A 17 -13.77 3.32 27.90
C VAL A 17 -13.84 2.60 26.56
N SER A 18 -15.00 2.69 25.92
CA SER A 18 -15.13 2.33 24.51
C SER A 18 -14.25 3.31 23.74
N PHE A 19 -13.12 2.85 23.24
CA PHE A 19 -12.42 3.53 22.18
C PHE A 19 -13.36 3.53 20.96
N ALA A 20 -14.17 4.57 20.85
CA ALA A 20 -14.83 4.90 19.61
C ALA A 20 -13.70 5.23 18.63
N ALA A 21 -13.34 4.30 17.76
CA ALA A 21 -12.68 4.64 16.53
C ALA A 21 -13.58 5.69 15.87
N CYS A 22 -13.11 6.93 15.82
CA CYS A 22 -13.77 7.97 15.06
C CYS A 22 -13.69 7.57 13.59
N THR A 23 -14.67 6.78 13.14
CA THR A 23 -15.02 6.78 11.73
C THR A 23 -15.54 8.19 11.48
N ASP A 24 -14.90 8.93 10.60
CA ASP A 24 -15.44 10.19 10.06
C ASP A 24 -16.74 9.81 9.31
N ALA A 25 -17.83 9.68 10.06
CA ALA A 25 -19.15 9.37 9.53
C ALA A 25 -19.69 10.62 8.84
N SER A 26 -19.16 10.88 7.65
CA SER A 26 -19.71 11.87 6.76
C SER A 26 -21.07 11.40 6.26
N SER A 27 -22.06 12.28 6.28
CA SER A 27 -23.38 12.01 5.67
C SER A 27 -23.29 11.69 4.18
N SER A 28 -22.14 11.88 3.57
CA SER A 28 -21.87 11.64 2.15
C SER A 28 -21.44 10.20 1.83
N LEU A 29 -21.09 9.40 2.85
CA LEU A 29 -20.75 8.00 2.65
C LEU A 29 -22.02 7.17 2.39
N GLY A 30 -21.92 6.21 1.48
CA GLY A 30 -23.01 5.33 1.11
C GLY A 30 -24.08 5.98 0.21
N GLN A 31 -23.92 7.25 -0.19
CA GLN A 31 -24.81 7.93 -1.13
C GLN A 31 -24.34 7.75 -2.57
N ASP A 32 -25.30 7.62 -3.49
CA ASP A 32 -25.04 7.59 -4.92
C ASP A 32 -24.97 9.01 -5.49
N TYR A 33 -23.86 9.33 -6.12
CA TYR A 33 -23.63 10.58 -6.83
C TYR A 33 -23.74 10.33 -8.33
N GLU A 34 -24.71 10.94 -8.97
CA GLU A 34 -24.97 10.77 -10.38
C GLU A 34 -24.07 11.70 -11.20
N GLY A 35 -23.29 11.11 -12.10
CA GLY A 35 -22.58 11.78 -13.18
C GLY A 35 -23.34 11.67 -14.49
N ARG A 36 -22.68 11.99 -15.60
CA ARG A 36 -23.26 11.90 -16.95
C ARG A 36 -23.38 10.47 -17.45
N ILE A 37 -22.47 9.60 -17.05
CA ILE A 37 -22.34 8.21 -17.49
C ILE A 37 -22.32 7.27 -16.30
N LEU A 38 -21.71 7.69 -15.21
CA LEU A 38 -21.43 6.85 -14.03
C LEU A 38 -22.25 7.30 -12.83
N HIS A 39 -22.63 6.34 -11.98
CA HIS A 39 -22.95 6.56 -10.58
C HIS A 39 -21.70 6.23 -9.78
N LEU A 40 -21.33 7.11 -8.85
CA LEU A 40 -20.25 6.95 -7.91
C LEU A 40 -20.80 6.90 -6.50
N ASN A 41 -20.41 5.88 -5.73
CA ASN A 41 -20.68 5.80 -4.31
C ASN A 41 -19.35 5.62 -3.55
N VAL A 42 -19.10 6.44 -2.55
CA VAL A 42 -18.02 6.27 -1.59
C VAL A 42 -18.56 5.47 -0.43
N LEU A 43 -18.29 4.17 -0.41
CA LEU A 43 -18.88 3.24 0.55
C LEU A 43 -18.22 3.34 1.91
N GLU A 44 -16.91 3.53 1.94
CA GLU A 44 -16.11 3.44 3.15
C GLU A 44 -14.86 4.31 3.05
N MET A 45 -14.40 4.80 4.19
CA MET A 45 -13.18 5.58 4.33
C MET A 45 -12.46 5.13 5.60
N VAL A 46 -11.24 4.62 5.47
CA VAL A 46 -10.43 4.08 6.55
C VAL A 46 -9.06 4.74 6.55
N ARG A 47 -8.57 5.11 7.73
CA ARG A 47 -7.21 5.65 7.93
C ARG A 47 -6.36 4.59 8.60
N SER A 48 -5.12 4.46 8.17
CA SER A 48 -4.21 3.47 8.72
C SER A 48 -2.76 3.89 8.54
N ASP A 49 -1.93 3.57 9.51
CA ASP A 49 -0.47 3.75 9.42
C ASP A 49 0.18 2.68 8.55
N GLU A 50 -0.53 1.58 8.31
CA GLU A 50 -0.05 0.46 7.52
C GLU A 50 -1.22 -0.35 6.97
N LEU A 51 -1.08 -0.84 5.74
CA LEU A 51 -2.00 -1.78 5.13
C LEU A 51 -1.27 -3.10 4.86
N ARG A 52 -1.86 -4.21 5.32
CA ARG A 52 -1.41 -5.57 5.05
C ARG A 52 -2.49 -6.33 4.31
N TYR A 53 -2.12 -7.02 3.24
CA TYR A 53 -3.06 -7.82 2.48
C TYR A 53 -2.35 -9.02 1.84
N SER A 54 -3.11 -9.92 1.27
CA SER A 54 -2.56 -11.05 0.51
C SER A 54 -3.20 -11.13 -0.87
N THR A 55 -2.43 -11.68 -1.80
CA THR A 55 -2.91 -12.09 -3.11
C THR A 55 -2.64 -13.59 -3.29
N ILE A 56 -3.41 -14.21 -4.17
CA ILE A 56 -3.20 -15.59 -4.59
C ILE A 56 -2.80 -15.53 -6.06
N ASP A 57 -1.58 -15.96 -6.34
CA ASP A 57 -1.07 -16.02 -7.71
C ASP A 57 -1.77 -17.13 -8.50
N PRO A 58 -1.68 -17.12 -9.85
CA PRO A 58 -2.26 -18.18 -10.69
C PRO A 58 -1.77 -19.58 -10.37
N ASP A 59 -0.56 -19.73 -9.83
CA ASP A 59 0.04 -20.97 -9.33
C ASP A 59 -0.36 -21.32 -7.88
N GLN A 60 -1.35 -20.61 -7.34
CA GLN A 60 -1.91 -20.77 -5.99
C GLN A 60 -0.93 -20.44 -4.84
N VAL A 61 0.12 -19.73 -5.12
CA VAL A 61 1.03 -19.22 -4.10
C VAL A 61 0.41 -17.98 -3.42
N ILE A 62 0.30 -18.02 -2.10
CA ILE A 62 -0.15 -16.89 -1.30
C ILE A 62 1.01 -15.95 -1.07
N ARG A 63 0.93 -14.75 -1.63
CA ARG A 63 1.87 -13.67 -1.34
C ARG A 63 1.29 -12.70 -0.33
N LYS A 64 2.12 -12.24 0.59
CA LYS A 64 1.75 -11.27 1.61
C LYS A 64 2.40 -9.94 1.31
N TRP A 65 1.63 -8.89 1.39
CA TRP A 65 2.03 -7.55 1.01
C TRP A 65 1.89 -6.58 2.17
N ARG A 66 2.75 -5.59 2.18
CA ARG A 66 2.75 -4.49 3.13
C ARG A 66 2.84 -3.17 2.37
N LEU A 67 1.98 -2.22 2.70
CA LEU A 67 2.01 -0.86 2.20
C LEU A 67 2.14 0.07 3.40
N GLN A 68 3.04 1.04 3.32
CA GLN A 68 3.27 2.06 4.34
C GLN A 68 3.24 3.44 3.71
N PRO A 69 2.93 4.50 4.48
CA PRO A 69 3.10 5.87 4.04
C PRO A 69 4.54 6.11 3.55
N ALA A 70 4.69 6.93 2.50
CA ALA A 70 6.00 7.24 1.93
C ALA A 70 6.87 8.13 2.82
N LYS A 71 6.27 8.80 3.82
CA LYS A 71 6.94 9.78 4.69
C LYS A 71 6.45 9.65 6.11
N GLU A 72 7.33 9.99 7.06
CA GLU A 72 6.96 10.20 8.46
C GLU A 72 5.94 11.35 8.58
N GLY A 73 4.94 11.20 9.48
CA GLY A 73 3.84 12.14 9.64
C GLY A 73 2.75 12.04 8.55
N TYR A 74 2.78 10.97 7.76
CA TYR A 74 1.75 10.64 6.78
C TYR A 74 1.02 9.37 7.20
N GLU A 75 -0.22 9.23 6.72
CA GLU A 75 -1.08 8.07 6.90
C GLU A 75 -1.67 7.63 5.56
N LEU A 76 -2.03 6.36 5.47
CA LEU A 76 -2.79 5.84 4.34
C LEU A 76 -4.27 6.13 4.55
N LEU A 77 -4.88 6.79 3.58
CA LEU A 77 -6.32 6.92 3.49
C LEU A 77 -6.84 5.94 2.43
N LEU A 78 -7.56 4.93 2.87
CA LEU A 78 -8.19 3.95 2.01
C LEU A 78 -9.64 4.36 1.77
N MET A 79 -10.04 4.48 0.52
CA MET A 79 -11.41 4.78 0.14
C MET A 79 -11.97 3.66 -0.75
N ARG A 80 -13.13 3.13 -0.36
CA ARG A 80 -13.85 2.12 -1.12
C ARG A 80 -14.87 2.77 -2.01
N PHE A 81 -14.79 2.50 -3.29
CA PHE A 81 -15.67 3.04 -4.31
C PHE A 81 -16.52 1.94 -4.91
N LYS A 82 -17.80 2.26 -5.18
CA LYS A 82 -18.61 1.53 -6.13
C LYS A 82 -18.91 2.46 -7.29
N VAL A 83 -18.50 2.05 -8.49
CA VAL A 83 -18.69 2.80 -9.73
C VAL A 83 -19.59 1.99 -10.64
N GLN A 84 -20.69 2.54 -11.07
CA GLN A 84 -21.67 1.86 -11.94
C GLN A 84 -21.88 2.65 -13.24
N ASN A 85 -21.80 1.96 -14.39
CA ASN A 85 -22.23 2.54 -15.65
C ASN A 85 -23.74 2.41 -15.81
N HIS A 86 -24.46 3.53 -15.85
CA HIS A 86 -25.91 3.53 -15.94
C HIS A 86 -26.44 3.94 -17.31
N VAL A 87 -25.63 4.53 -18.18
CA VAL A 87 -26.08 5.12 -19.46
C VAL A 87 -25.44 4.48 -20.67
N ALA A 88 -24.11 4.44 -20.75
CA ALA A 88 -23.38 4.04 -21.94
C ALA A 88 -23.45 2.54 -22.17
N LEU A 89 -23.52 2.08 -23.42
CA LEU A 89 -23.50 0.64 -23.73
C LEU A 89 -22.25 -0.05 -23.16
N ASN A 90 -21.10 0.64 -23.25
CA ASN A 90 -19.85 0.28 -22.59
C ASN A 90 -19.07 1.55 -22.29
N THR A 91 -18.30 1.55 -21.21
CA THR A 91 -17.31 2.59 -20.91
C THR A 91 -16.05 1.94 -20.38
N VAL A 92 -14.90 2.55 -20.69
CA VAL A 92 -13.62 2.13 -20.13
C VAL A 92 -13.30 3.05 -18.97
N LEU A 93 -13.11 2.48 -17.81
CA LEU A 93 -12.70 3.16 -16.60
C LEU A 93 -11.19 2.93 -16.42
N VAL A 94 -10.40 4.00 -16.50
CA VAL A 94 -8.95 3.95 -16.22
C VAL A 94 -8.76 4.45 -14.80
N ALA A 95 -8.46 3.52 -13.90
CA ALA A 95 -8.20 3.80 -12.50
C ALA A 95 -6.68 3.90 -12.28
N ASP A 96 -6.19 5.11 -12.35
CA ASP A 96 -4.79 5.48 -12.15
C ASP A 96 -4.66 6.63 -11.14
N GLU A 97 -3.49 7.20 -10.99
CA GLU A 97 -3.24 8.36 -10.13
C GLU A 97 -4.02 9.64 -10.53
N GLN A 98 -4.64 9.67 -11.73
CA GLN A 98 -5.47 10.78 -12.21
C GLN A 98 -6.97 10.53 -12.02
N ALA A 99 -7.34 9.29 -11.68
CA ALA A 99 -8.73 8.84 -11.59
C ALA A 99 -9.54 9.57 -10.51
N ALA A 100 -8.86 9.98 -9.43
CA ALA A 100 -9.48 10.68 -8.32
C ALA A 100 -8.53 11.73 -7.72
N VAL A 101 -9.10 12.78 -7.14
CA VAL A 101 -8.35 13.79 -6.38
C VAL A 101 -9.11 14.11 -5.11
N ILE A 102 -8.47 13.98 -3.97
CA ILE A 102 -8.98 14.43 -2.67
C ILE A 102 -8.49 15.85 -2.45
N GLU A 103 -9.39 16.74 -2.10
CA GLU A 103 -9.10 18.11 -1.69
C GLU A 103 -9.26 18.24 -0.18
N GLY A 104 -8.19 18.66 0.50
CA GLY A 104 -8.21 19.02 1.91
C GLY A 104 -8.81 20.41 2.16
N PHE A 105 -9.07 20.74 3.43
CA PHE A 105 -9.60 22.06 3.81
C PHE A 105 -8.63 23.21 3.51
N PHE A 106 -7.34 22.94 3.47
CA PHE A 106 -6.29 23.95 3.16
C PHE A 106 -5.96 23.99 1.67
N GLN A 107 -6.83 23.44 0.80
CA GLN A 107 -6.69 23.42 -0.66
C GLN A 107 -5.54 22.55 -1.18
N ASP A 108 -5.03 21.64 -0.35
CA ASP A 108 -4.07 20.64 -0.78
C ASP A 108 -4.79 19.53 -1.56
N ASP A 109 -4.22 19.13 -2.68
CA ASP A 109 -4.74 18.05 -3.54
C ASP A 109 -3.90 16.79 -3.35
N TYR A 110 -4.56 15.67 -3.05
CA TYR A 110 -3.94 14.35 -2.92
C TYR A 110 -4.50 13.41 -3.97
N ARG A 111 -3.62 12.61 -4.55
CA ARG A 111 -3.96 11.64 -5.60
C ARG A 111 -3.79 10.22 -5.09
N PRO A 112 -4.48 9.22 -5.70
CA PRO A 112 -4.21 7.83 -5.41
C PRO A 112 -2.74 7.50 -5.67
N ILE A 113 -2.18 6.64 -4.84
CA ILE A 113 -0.85 6.07 -5.10
C ILE A 113 -0.98 4.81 -5.94
N SER A 114 0.02 4.54 -6.78
CA SER A 114 0.14 3.24 -7.45
C SER A 114 0.47 2.18 -6.40
N ILE A 115 -0.37 1.18 -6.29
CA ILE A 115 -0.18 0.06 -5.36
C ILE A 115 1.00 -0.79 -5.81
N SER A 116 1.01 -1.19 -7.09
CA SER A 116 2.07 -2.03 -7.66
C SER A 116 3.47 -1.42 -7.50
N GLY A 117 3.58 -0.08 -7.57
CA GLY A 117 4.84 0.66 -7.39
C GLY A 117 5.24 0.91 -5.93
N SER A 118 4.34 0.70 -4.96
CA SER A 118 4.54 1.13 -3.57
C SER A 118 4.60 0.00 -2.55
N VAL A 119 4.07 -1.17 -2.87
CA VAL A 119 3.98 -2.29 -1.93
C VAL A 119 5.30 -3.03 -1.76
N PHE A 120 5.48 -3.57 -0.56
CA PHE A 120 6.57 -4.47 -0.21
C PHE A 120 6.05 -5.92 -0.14
N LEU A 121 6.81 -6.86 -0.72
CA LEU A 121 6.59 -8.28 -0.49
C LEU A 121 7.12 -8.66 0.90
N ASP A 122 6.26 -9.13 1.78
CA ASP A 122 6.64 -9.51 3.14
C ASP A 122 7.16 -10.95 3.18
N GLN A 123 8.48 -11.07 3.27
CA GLN A 123 9.21 -12.35 3.34
C GLN A 123 9.79 -12.64 4.75
N ARG A 124 9.29 -11.95 5.78
CA ARG A 124 9.72 -12.24 7.15
C ARG A 124 9.38 -13.69 7.53
N GLY A 125 10.32 -14.32 8.22
CA GLY A 125 10.19 -15.72 8.65
C GLY A 125 10.41 -16.77 7.55
N GLN A 126 10.82 -16.37 6.32
CA GLN A 126 11.09 -17.31 5.23
C GLN A 126 12.56 -17.79 5.17
N GLY A 127 13.43 -17.28 6.04
CA GLY A 127 14.84 -17.65 6.10
C GLY A 127 15.75 -16.96 5.08
N SER A 128 15.24 -16.65 3.90
CA SER A 128 15.94 -15.87 2.85
C SER A 128 14.97 -14.97 2.11
N GLY A 129 15.47 -13.86 1.58
CA GLY A 129 14.76 -12.99 0.66
C GLY A 129 15.27 -13.22 -0.77
N ALA A 130 14.43 -13.01 -1.79
CA ALA A 130 14.80 -13.15 -3.19
C ALA A 130 14.29 -11.99 -4.02
N VAL A 131 15.15 -11.46 -4.90
CA VAL A 131 14.84 -10.45 -5.92
C VAL A 131 15.20 -11.02 -7.28
N THR A 132 14.27 -11.00 -8.21
CA THR A 132 14.53 -11.40 -9.59
C THR A 132 14.81 -10.17 -10.43
N LEU A 133 15.81 -10.28 -11.31
CA LEU A 133 16.17 -9.28 -12.31
C LEU A 133 15.87 -9.87 -13.68
N GLU A 134 15.12 -9.16 -14.51
CA GLU A 134 14.76 -9.60 -15.85
C GLU A 134 14.68 -8.39 -16.78
N GLY A 135 15.23 -8.52 -18.00
CA GLY A 135 15.25 -7.42 -18.97
C GLY A 135 15.93 -6.14 -18.46
N GLY A 136 16.82 -6.27 -17.48
CA GLY A 136 17.50 -5.14 -16.86
C GLY A 136 16.70 -4.37 -15.82
N GLN A 137 15.60 -4.93 -15.40
CA GLN A 137 14.71 -4.35 -14.39
C GLN A 137 14.66 -5.24 -13.14
N CYS A 138 14.44 -4.63 -11.99
CA CYS A 138 13.97 -5.36 -10.84
C CYS A 138 12.50 -5.70 -11.11
N THR A 139 12.21 -6.98 -11.40
CA THR A 139 10.84 -7.42 -11.62
C THR A 139 10.10 -7.56 -10.31
N ASP A 140 8.82 -7.63 -10.39
CA ASP A 140 7.70 -7.76 -9.45
C ASP A 140 7.93 -7.62 -7.92
N HIS A 141 9.16 -7.78 -7.43
CA HIS A 141 9.44 -7.80 -5.99
C HIS A 141 10.71 -7.04 -5.64
N ALA A 142 10.90 -5.88 -6.27
CA ALA A 142 12.02 -4.98 -5.98
C ALA A 142 11.99 -4.38 -4.56
N ARG A 143 10.83 -4.46 -3.91
CA ARG A 143 10.63 -4.00 -2.53
C ARG A 143 10.29 -5.16 -1.62
N LEU A 144 11.17 -5.45 -0.65
CA LEU A 144 11.02 -6.57 0.28
C LEU A 144 10.98 -6.11 1.73
N VAL A 145 10.24 -6.83 2.58
CA VAL A 145 10.40 -6.79 4.03
C VAL A 145 11.01 -8.10 4.49
N VAL A 146 12.12 -8.05 5.21
CA VAL A 146 12.82 -9.21 5.76
C VAL A 146 13.19 -8.97 7.23
N ASN A 147 13.55 -10.02 7.96
CA ASN A 147 14.10 -9.87 9.31
C ASN A 147 15.61 -9.58 9.28
N ALA A 148 16.11 -8.87 10.29
CA ALA A 148 17.54 -8.76 10.54
C ALA A 148 18.16 -10.15 10.67
N GLY A 149 19.34 -10.35 10.06
CA GLY A 149 20.00 -11.64 9.94
C GLY A 149 19.59 -12.43 8.68
N THR A 150 18.66 -11.94 7.87
CA THR A 150 18.24 -12.58 6.61
C THR A 150 19.20 -12.26 5.49
N SER A 151 19.54 -13.26 4.65
CA SER A 151 20.23 -13.06 3.38
C SER A 151 19.22 -12.80 2.27
N VAL A 152 19.44 -11.74 1.49
CA VAL A 152 18.68 -11.46 0.28
C VAL A 152 19.55 -11.83 -0.92
N GLU A 153 18.95 -12.56 -1.87
CA GLU A 153 19.60 -12.99 -3.10
C GLU A 153 19.01 -12.26 -4.30
N TRP A 154 19.85 -11.67 -5.11
CA TRP A 154 19.48 -11.09 -6.41
C TRP A 154 19.92 -12.07 -7.51
N THR A 155 18.98 -12.49 -8.34
CA THR A 155 19.24 -13.41 -9.46
C THR A 155 18.90 -12.74 -10.78
N ASN A 156 19.86 -12.62 -11.69
CA ASN A 156 19.59 -12.17 -13.05
C ASN A 156 19.10 -13.33 -13.92
N ARG A 157 17.79 -13.38 -14.17
CA ARG A 157 17.14 -14.37 -15.04
C ARG A 157 16.99 -13.91 -16.49
N GLY A 158 17.37 -12.64 -16.76
CA GLY A 158 17.39 -12.12 -18.11
C GLY A 158 18.55 -12.66 -18.92
N ASP A 159 18.52 -12.40 -20.21
CA ASP A 159 19.56 -12.75 -21.20
C ASP A 159 20.63 -11.65 -21.34
N THR A 160 20.45 -10.50 -20.69
CA THR A 160 21.35 -9.34 -20.71
C THR A 160 21.91 -9.04 -19.32
N GLY A 161 23.08 -8.38 -19.29
CA GLY A 161 23.68 -7.92 -18.04
C GLY A 161 22.82 -6.84 -17.36
N THR A 162 22.73 -6.93 -16.03
CA THR A 162 22.02 -5.98 -15.17
C THR A 162 22.96 -5.44 -14.11
N SER A 163 22.88 -4.15 -13.82
CA SER A 163 23.63 -3.54 -12.73
C SER A 163 22.72 -3.23 -11.55
N ILE A 164 23.23 -3.45 -10.34
CA ILE A 164 22.59 -3.06 -9.09
C ILE A 164 23.46 -2.01 -8.41
N GLN A 165 22.90 -0.85 -8.12
CA GLN A 165 23.59 0.19 -7.38
C GLN A 165 22.91 0.38 -6.03
N PHE A 166 23.65 0.10 -4.96
CA PHE A 166 23.19 0.34 -3.59
C PHE A 166 23.40 1.79 -3.18
N GLY A 167 22.58 2.28 -2.29
CA GLY A 167 22.73 3.60 -1.68
C GLY A 167 24.04 3.70 -0.90
N PRO A 168 24.51 4.93 -0.61
CA PRO A 168 25.74 5.15 0.14
C PRO A 168 25.75 4.40 1.48
N GLY A 169 26.81 3.66 1.76
CA GLY A 169 27.00 2.94 3.03
C GLY A 169 26.17 1.67 3.20
N VAL A 170 25.36 1.27 2.23
CA VAL A 170 24.57 0.01 2.31
C VAL A 170 25.49 -1.19 2.19
N LEU A 171 26.38 -1.19 1.22
CA LEU A 171 27.42 -2.21 1.01
C LEU A 171 28.79 -1.52 0.88
N PRO A 172 29.44 -1.24 2.03
CA PRO A 172 30.73 -0.53 2.02
C PRO A 172 31.81 -1.21 1.17
N GLU A 173 31.76 -2.53 1.08
CA GLU A 173 32.69 -3.37 0.33
C GLU A 173 32.59 -3.17 -1.20
N LEU A 174 31.45 -2.74 -1.71
CA LEU A 174 31.27 -2.41 -3.14
C LEU A 174 31.62 -0.95 -3.44
N GLY A 175 31.77 -0.11 -2.42
CA GLY A 175 32.01 1.33 -2.60
C GLY A 175 30.84 2.00 -3.32
N VAL A 176 31.19 2.85 -4.31
CA VAL A 176 30.20 3.56 -5.14
C VAL A 176 29.95 2.87 -6.50
N ASN A 177 30.64 1.76 -6.76
CA ASN A 177 30.52 1.08 -8.04
C ASN A 177 29.27 0.19 -8.08
N PRO A 178 28.51 0.22 -9.18
CA PRO A 178 27.39 -0.69 -9.33
C PRO A 178 27.90 -2.14 -9.47
N LEU A 179 27.23 -3.06 -8.79
CA LEU A 179 27.43 -4.49 -8.95
C LEU A 179 26.90 -4.91 -10.32
N GLN A 180 27.73 -5.60 -11.12
CA GLN A 180 27.33 -6.12 -12.44
C GLN A 180 26.98 -7.60 -12.30
N LEU A 181 25.80 -7.99 -12.77
CA LEU A 181 25.36 -9.37 -12.86
C LEU A 181 25.12 -9.74 -14.32
N SER A 182 25.89 -10.69 -14.85
CA SER A 182 25.63 -11.28 -16.16
C SER A 182 24.36 -12.14 -16.15
N ALA A 183 23.93 -12.61 -17.31
CA ALA A 183 22.82 -13.54 -17.42
C ALA A 183 23.08 -14.81 -16.58
N GLY A 184 22.16 -15.16 -15.70
CA GLY A 184 22.25 -16.30 -14.79
C GLY A 184 23.07 -16.08 -13.52
N ASP A 185 23.74 -14.93 -13.37
CA ASP A 185 24.50 -14.63 -12.16
C ASP A 185 23.59 -14.37 -10.96
N THR A 186 24.13 -14.69 -9.78
CA THR A 186 23.50 -14.40 -8.49
C THR A 186 24.44 -13.60 -7.60
N PHE A 187 23.84 -12.75 -6.75
CA PHE A 187 24.52 -12.05 -5.68
C PHE A 187 23.71 -12.16 -4.41
N SER A 188 24.35 -12.41 -3.28
CA SER A 188 23.66 -12.50 -1.98
C SER A 188 24.34 -11.60 -0.96
N HIS A 189 23.52 -10.88 -0.19
CA HIS A 189 23.97 -10.07 0.93
C HIS A 189 23.09 -10.29 2.15
N ARG A 190 23.73 -10.38 3.34
CA ARG A 190 23.06 -10.55 4.62
C ARG A 190 22.87 -9.21 5.31
N PHE A 191 21.64 -8.89 5.67
CA PHE A 191 21.30 -7.67 6.39
C PHE A 191 21.19 -7.95 7.89
N ASP A 192 22.21 -7.58 8.66
CA ASP A 192 22.26 -7.88 10.11
C ASP A 192 21.60 -6.80 10.98
N GLN A 193 21.36 -5.60 10.46
CA GLN A 193 20.80 -4.48 11.20
C GLN A 193 19.43 -4.06 10.64
N PRO A 194 18.44 -3.77 11.51
CA PRO A 194 17.20 -3.14 11.07
C PRO A 194 17.45 -1.80 10.38
N GLY A 195 16.62 -1.50 9.38
CA GLY A 195 16.73 -0.25 8.63
C GLY A 195 16.14 -0.36 7.24
N THR A 196 16.19 0.75 6.51
CA THR A 196 15.73 0.85 5.13
C THR A 196 16.93 1.00 4.19
N PHE A 197 17.08 0.07 3.28
CA PHE A 197 18.21 -0.01 2.37
C PHE A 197 17.74 0.21 0.93
N ASN A 198 18.08 1.39 0.40
CA ASN A 198 17.72 1.77 -0.96
C ASN A 198 18.73 1.22 -1.97
N TYR A 199 18.24 0.77 -3.10
CA TYR A 199 19.07 0.37 -4.24
C TYR A 199 18.34 0.67 -5.56
N GLN A 200 19.05 0.52 -6.66
CA GLN A 200 18.52 0.73 -8.01
C GLN A 200 18.96 -0.41 -8.92
N CYS A 201 18.05 -0.88 -9.76
CA CYS A 201 18.36 -1.82 -10.84
C CYS A 201 18.39 -1.08 -12.17
N ARG A 202 19.39 -1.42 -13.02
CA ARG A 202 19.51 -0.87 -14.36
C ARG A 202 20.02 -1.94 -15.31
N GLY A 203 19.34 -2.12 -16.44
CA GLY A 203 19.80 -2.93 -17.55
C GLY A 203 20.14 -2.09 -18.77
N GLY A 204 21.29 -2.34 -19.36
CA GLY A 204 21.72 -1.67 -20.57
C GLY A 204 21.57 -0.15 -20.51
N GLU A 205 20.92 0.41 -21.52
CA GLU A 205 20.64 1.86 -21.63
C GLU A 205 19.32 2.28 -20.94
N GLY A 206 18.68 1.37 -20.22
CA GLY A 206 17.40 1.63 -19.53
C GLY A 206 17.51 2.62 -18.37
N SER A 207 16.38 3.21 -18.00
CA SER A 207 16.28 4.04 -16.80
C SER A 207 16.47 3.21 -15.54
N ALA A 208 17.15 3.78 -14.53
CA ALA A 208 17.32 3.13 -13.25
C ALA A 208 15.95 3.02 -12.53
N GLN A 209 15.61 1.84 -12.04
CA GLN A 209 14.41 1.61 -11.24
C GLN A 209 14.77 1.60 -9.76
N PRO A 210 14.11 2.44 -8.94
CA PRO A 210 14.31 2.46 -7.50
C PRO A 210 13.70 1.21 -6.86
N ALA A 211 14.42 0.66 -5.89
CA ALA A 211 14.06 -0.52 -5.15
C ALA A 211 14.46 -0.39 -3.68
N GLN A 212 13.94 -1.23 -2.81
CA GLN A 212 14.12 -1.05 -1.36
C GLN A 212 14.03 -2.36 -0.61
N ILE A 213 14.93 -2.55 0.36
CA ILE A 213 14.82 -3.61 1.37
C ILE A 213 14.53 -2.94 2.71
N LEU A 214 13.41 -3.30 3.31
CA LEU A 214 13.05 -2.93 4.68
C LEU A 214 13.43 -4.09 5.60
N VAL A 215 14.39 -3.86 6.47
CA VAL A 215 14.86 -4.86 7.44
C VAL A 215 14.23 -4.55 8.79
N GLU A 216 13.38 -5.46 9.24
CA GLU A 216 12.73 -5.41 10.54
C GLU A 216 13.57 -6.13 11.61
N PRO A 217 13.36 -5.87 12.92
CA PRO A 217 14.02 -6.63 13.97
C PRO A 217 13.91 -8.14 13.79
N ALA A 218 14.93 -8.90 14.23
CA ALA A 218 15.00 -10.34 14.02
C ALA A 218 13.81 -11.13 14.59
N ASN A 219 13.17 -10.61 15.65
CA ASN A 219 12.00 -11.20 16.30
C ASN A 219 10.66 -10.69 15.76
N SER A 220 10.68 -9.80 14.78
CA SER A 220 9.47 -9.31 14.12
C SER A 220 8.78 -10.46 13.37
N VAL A 221 7.50 -10.66 13.63
CA VAL A 221 6.70 -11.75 13.05
C VAL A 221 5.80 -11.22 11.96
N ARG A 222 5.71 -11.98 10.87
CA ARG A 222 4.75 -11.72 9.82
C ARG A 222 3.34 -12.06 10.31
N GLU A 223 2.50 -11.06 10.50
CA GLU A 223 1.12 -11.26 10.86
C GLU A 223 0.31 -11.84 9.70
N GLN A 224 -0.80 -12.51 10.03
CA GLN A 224 -1.76 -12.94 9.01
C GLN A 224 -2.42 -11.69 8.43
N PRO A 225 -2.49 -11.54 7.10
CA PRO A 225 -3.21 -10.43 6.50
C PRO A 225 -4.71 -10.66 6.71
N ASP A 226 -5.39 -9.63 7.17
CA ASP A 226 -6.79 -9.73 7.55
C ASP A 226 -7.74 -9.76 6.35
N ASN A 227 -7.32 -9.27 5.16
CA ASN A 227 -8.25 -9.05 4.07
C ASN A 227 -7.68 -9.32 2.69
N ASN A 228 -8.52 -9.90 1.83
CA ASN A 228 -8.35 -9.87 0.39
C ASN A 228 -8.94 -8.55 -0.13
N ILE A 229 -8.07 -7.60 -0.47
CA ILE A 229 -8.47 -6.26 -0.93
C ILE A 229 -8.38 -6.22 -2.45
N LEU A 230 -9.46 -5.81 -3.10
CA LEU A 230 -9.46 -5.48 -4.52
C LEU A 230 -9.13 -3.98 -4.68
N PHE A 231 -7.96 -3.69 -5.25
CA PHE A 231 -7.60 -2.32 -5.60
C PHE A 231 -8.13 -1.94 -6.98
N LEU A 232 -8.60 -0.71 -7.08
CA LEU A 232 -8.92 -0.08 -8.35
C LEU A 232 -7.63 0.50 -8.94
N GLU A 233 -6.92 -0.32 -9.70
CA GLU A 233 -5.71 0.08 -10.42
C GLU A 233 -5.70 -0.61 -11.79
N GLY A 234 -5.58 0.20 -12.86
CA GLY A 234 -5.59 -0.29 -14.24
C GLY A 234 -6.84 0.09 -15.03
N SER A 235 -7.10 -0.66 -16.09
CA SER A 235 -8.19 -0.41 -17.02
C SER A 235 -9.29 -1.46 -16.88
N PHE A 236 -10.54 -1.01 -16.77
CA PHE A 236 -11.70 -1.85 -16.56
C PHE A 236 -12.78 -1.55 -17.60
N ASP A 237 -13.23 -2.57 -18.31
CA ASP A 237 -14.42 -2.49 -19.14
C ASP A 237 -15.67 -2.53 -18.26
N LEU A 238 -16.54 -1.53 -18.43
CA LEU A 238 -17.75 -1.40 -17.63
C LEU A 238 -18.98 -1.34 -18.54
N PRO A 239 -19.57 -2.48 -18.90
CA PRO A 239 -20.82 -2.54 -19.65
C PRO A 239 -21.97 -1.85 -18.92
N LYS A 240 -23.00 -1.43 -19.65
CA LYS A 240 -24.19 -0.80 -19.08
C LYS A 240 -24.84 -1.67 -18.00
N GLY A 241 -25.14 -1.06 -16.88
CA GLY A 241 -25.77 -1.74 -15.72
C GLY A 241 -24.81 -2.51 -14.83
N THR A 242 -23.52 -2.61 -15.21
CA THR A 242 -22.52 -3.27 -14.37
C THR A 242 -21.85 -2.28 -13.43
N SER A 243 -21.30 -2.79 -12.33
CA SER A 243 -20.55 -1.99 -11.35
C SER A 243 -19.23 -2.63 -11.00
N LEU A 244 -18.26 -1.78 -10.67
CA LEU A 244 -16.96 -2.12 -10.11
C LEU A 244 -16.95 -1.66 -8.66
N ASP A 245 -16.47 -2.51 -7.75
CA ASP A 245 -16.31 -2.22 -6.32
C ASP A 245 -14.87 -2.51 -5.92
N GLY A 246 -14.22 -1.52 -5.33
CA GLY A 246 -12.83 -1.68 -4.92
C GLY A 246 -12.25 -0.44 -4.24
N TRP A 247 -11.00 -0.54 -3.87
CA TRP A 247 -10.29 0.43 -3.04
C TRP A 247 -9.27 1.23 -3.83
N MET A 248 -9.17 2.52 -3.52
CA MET A 248 -8.02 3.37 -3.84
C MET A 248 -7.34 3.81 -2.56
N VAL A 249 -6.03 3.95 -2.59
CA VAL A 249 -5.22 4.37 -1.45
C VAL A 249 -4.57 5.70 -1.75
N PHE A 250 -4.62 6.59 -0.78
CA PHE A 250 -3.99 7.91 -0.82
C PHE A 250 -2.99 8.02 0.31
N ASP A 251 -1.86 8.64 0.04
CA ASP A 251 -0.83 8.96 1.04
C ASP A 251 -0.98 10.43 1.43
N ILE A 252 -1.46 10.69 2.65
CA ILE A 252 -1.84 12.03 3.10
C ILE A 252 -1.19 12.35 4.46
N PRO A 253 -0.92 13.63 4.77
CA PRO A 253 -0.49 14.01 6.12
C PRO A 253 -1.49 13.57 7.17
N GLU A 254 -1.00 13.08 8.31
CA GLU A 254 -1.85 12.69 9.44
C GLU A 254 -2.83 13.79 9.84
N GLY A 255 -4.07 13.41 10.13
CA GLY A 255 -5.11 14.33 10.56
C GLY A 255 -5.65 15.26 9.46
N THR A 256 -5.29 15.06 8.18
CA THR A 256 -5.86 15.83 7.06
C THR A 256 -7.37 15.72 7.04
N LYS A 257 -8.05 16.88 7.11
CA LYS A 257 -9.52 16.95 6.98
C LYS A 257 -9.89 17.00 5.50
N ILE A 258 -10.68 16.03 5.07
CA ILE A 258 -11.15 15.91 3.71
C ILE A 258 -12.35 16.83 3.50
N LYS A 259 -12.33 17.62 2.45
CA LYS A 259 -13.41 18.51 2.04
C LYS A 259 -14.20 17.96 0.85
N ASN A 260 -13.49 17.56 -0.19
CA ASN A 260 -14.08 17.04 -1.42
C ASN A 260 -13.28 15.86 -1.96
N LEU A 261 -13.98 15.01 -2.70
CA LEU A 261 -13.40 14.08 -3.65
C LEU A 261 -13.87 14.48 -5.05
N ARG A 262 -12.93 14.61 -5.98
CA ARG A 262 -13.20 14.81 -7.40
C ARG A 262 -12.84 13.55 -8.15
N TRP A 263 -13.83 12.82 -8.62
CA TRP A 263 -13.68 11.66 -9.49
C TRP A 263 -13.53 12.11 -10.95
N ARG A 264 -12.61 11.50 -11.71
CA ARG A 264 -12.29 11.87 -13.09
C ARG A 264 -12.24 10.69 -14.07
N ALA A 265 -12.20 9.46 -13.57
CA ALA A 265 -12.14 8.26 -14.41
C ALA A 265 -13.47 8.02 -15.11
N GLY A 266 -13.52 8.20 -16.42
CA GLY A 266 -14.70 7.96 -17.25
C GLY A 266 -15.86 8.95 -17.08
N ASP A 267 -15.84 9.78 -16.02
CA ASP A 267 -16.83 10.84 -15.77
C ASP A 267 -16.24 11.90 -14.81
N SER A 268 -16.97 12.99 -14.57
CA SER A 268 -16.56 14.04 -13.63
C SER A 268 -17.63 14.19 -12.55
N ILE A 269 -17.33 13.68 -11.35
CA ILE A 269 -18.23 13.67 -10.21
C ILE A 269 -17.52 14.28 -9.00
N THR A 270 -18.22 15.12 -8.24
CA THR A 270 -17.69 15.71 -7.01
C THR A 270 -18.53 15.26 -5.81
N VAL A 271 -17.87 14.62 -4.84
CA VAL A 271 -18.43 14.26 -3.55
C VAL A 271 -17.94 15.26 -2.51
N ARG A 272 -18.82 15.79 -1.67
CA ARG A 272 -18.47 16.72 -0.57
C ARG A 272 -18.64 15.98 0.76
N PHE A 273 -17.64 16.10 1.62
CA PHE A 273 -17.63 15.48 2.95
C PHE A 273 -17.91 16.48 4.06
#